data_bc9d0cc051cac10cf6baaf1030bbf365
#
_entry.id   bc9d0cc051cac10cf6baaf1030bbf365
#
_cell.length_a   1.000
_cell.length_b   1.000
_cell.length_c   1.000
_cell.angle_alpha   90.00
_cell.angle_beta   90.00
_cell.angle_gamma   90.00
#
_symmetry.space_group_name_H-M   'P 1'
#
loop_
_entity.id
_entity.type
_entity.pdbx_description
1 polymer ?
#
loop_
_entity_poly.entity_id
_entity_poly.type
_entity_poly.pdbx_seq_one_letter_code
_entity_poly.pdbx_strand_id
1 'polypeptide(L)'
;MSGSALSGPTISGVMPGPSDPPPLTVAVTGAGGSGAVTAGLILLEAVAAAGLYGLLRRSAGPQIRGGESAALLRFGPAPVHCAGDRCDLLAALDWANHERFADEIPLDADSLVLTDPAAGTPPAVVAASDAAVREVGFAESARERDGGRANMVAVGAAGALAGLPLDALLEGAARTLADKGETVVSAARACIRNGHDLVDPAERLRTPDSAPGPAPGPAPAEVPQRWHINGNEAAGLGALRAGVRFVAAYPITPASEMLEWLAPRLERLGGTLLQAEDELASVNMLIGSAFGGMPALTATSGPGLSLMLEGIGLAVASETPIVVVDVMRGGPSTGIPTKSEQSDLNAALYGLHGDAPHLVLAALDIGDCAHTVAWATRLAWQLQTAAIVLSDQSLGQSRMVGEPAPAPDEPLAALHPPTAAGDTPFRRYAVTADGVSPMSVPGEPGLAYTADGLEHDPTGAPSSRAADHADQLDKRRHKLLAHDYGPRWAEITEPADPDAAALCLLTFGSCRGAVLEAAERLRAGGHAVRTVALRLLAPLQRRALLDAVGDSRVLVVEQNHGAQLLRYLHAEQALPAEACSLARPGPLPLRPGEIAEAAAALIDAHRGGP
;
A
#
# COMPACT_ATOMS: atom_id res chain seq x y z
N MET A 1 1.07 43.12 4.80
CA MET A 1 -0.03 42.40 5.47
C MET A 1 0.42 40.96 5.60
N SER A 2 0.56 40.51 6.81
CA SER A 2 1.23 39.30 7.26
C SER A 2 0.55 38.04 6.73
N GLY A 3 1.27 37.28 5.90
CA GLY A 3 0.86 35.93 5.50
C GLY A 3 1.12 34.95 6.64
N SER A 4 0.07 34.42 7.25
CA SER A 4 0.17 33.26 8.15
C SER A 4 0.41 32.02 7.31
N ALA A 5 1.57 31.39 7.46
CA ALA A 5 1.86 30.07 6.93
C ALA A 5 0.92 29.07 7.61
N LEU A 6 -0.01 28.51 6.86
CA LEU A 6 -0.82 27.38 7.26
C LEU A 6 0.08 26.13 7.23
N SER A 7 0.61 25.75 8.38
CA SER A 7 1.21 24.43 8.57
C SER A 7 0.10 23.39 8.48
N GLY A 8 0.04 22.69 7.36
CA GLY A 8 -0.79 21.49 7.23
C GLY A 8 -0.34 20.41 8.21
N PRO A 9 -1.21 19.44 8.58
CA PRO A 9 -0.83 18.36 9.47
C PRO A 9 0.26 17.52 8.78
N THR A 10 1.50 17.72 9.21
CA THR A 10 2.59 16.79 8.97
C THR A 10 2.15 15.49 9.61
N ILE A 11 1.97 14.42 8.85
CA ILE A 11 1.92 13.07 9.41
C ILE A 11 3.33 12.87 9.97
N SER A 12 3.51 13.21 11.25
CA SER A 12 4.77 12.98 11.94
C SER A 12 4.86 11.48 12.25
N GLY A 13 5.24 10.68 11.25
CA GLY A 13 5.89 9.43 11.54
C GLY A 13 7.14 9.79 12.36
N VAL A 14 7.22 9.29 13.58
CA VAL A 14 8.45 9.40 14.37
C VAL A 14 9.54 8.72 13.57
N MET A 15 10.42 9.51 12.95
CA MET A 15 11.57 8.99 12.20
C MET A 15 12.55 8.38 13.21
N PRO A 16 13.19 7.23 12.90
CA PRO A 16 14.19 6.64 13.78
C PRO A 16 15.29 7.68 14.06
N GLY A 17 15.61 7.87 15.33
CA GLY A 17 16.75 8.71 15.70
C GLY A 17 18.06 8.03 15.27
N PRO A 18 19.16 8.79 15.07
CA PRO A 18 20.46 8.23 14.73
C PRO A 18 21.02 7.24 15.78
N SER A 19 20.36 7.09 16.91
CA SER A 19 20.69 6.17 18.02
C SER A 19 19.79 4.94 18.08
N ASP A 20 18.76 4.81 17.22
CA ASP A 20 17.88 3.64 17.26
C ASP A 20 18.53 2.44 16.57
N PRO A 21 18.43 1.22 17.16
CA PRO A 21 18.95 0.04 16.51
C PRO A 21 18.21 -0.24 15.19
N PRO A 22 18.91 -0.71 14.15
CA PRO A 22 18.29 -1.02 12.86
C PRO A 22 17.20 -2.09 13.02
N PRO A 23 16.15 -2.06 12.18
CA PRO A 23 15.09 -3.06 12.20
C PRO A 23 15.64 -4.46 11.89
N LEU A 24 15.15 -5.48 12.62
CA LEU A 24 15.49 -6.89 12.43
C LEU A 24 14.51 -7.55 11.45
N THR A 25 15.03 -8.42 10.56
CA THR A 25 14.21 -9.21 9.63
C THR A 25 14.22 -10.69 9.99
N VAL A 26 13.07 -11.25 10.32
CA VAL A 26 12.87 -12.66 10.63
C VAL A 26 11.97 -13.28 9.55
N ALA A 27 12.41 -14.40 8.97
CA ALA A 27 11.63 -15.17 8.03
C ALA A 27 11.26 -16.54 8.58
N VAL A 28 10.06 -17.02 8.28
CA VAL A 28 9.65 -18.41 8.51
C VAL A 28 9.23 -18.99 7.17
N THR A 29 9.81 -20.12 6.77
CA THR A 29 9.54 -20.76 5.48
C THR A 29 9.12 -22.20 5.63
N GLY A 30 8.33 -22.69 4.64
CA GLY A 30 7.91 -24.09 4.55
C GLY A 30 6.92 -24.30 3.42
N ALA A 31 6.48 -25.55 3.24
CA ALA A 31 5.44 -25.89 2.29
C ALA A 31 4.09 -25.28 2.67
N GLY A 32 3.20 -25.14 1.71
CA GLY A 32 1.83 -24.73 1.94
C GLY A 32 1.13 -25.69 2.92
N GLY A 33 0.66 -25.15 4.04
CA GLY A 33 0.08 -25.92 5.15
C GLY A 33 1.05 -26.22 6.30
N SER A 34 2.36 -25.94 6.18
CA SER A 34 3.32 -26.04 7.28
C SER A 34 3.03 -25.09 8.45
N GLY A 35 2.27 -24.04 8.19
CA GLY A 35 1.92 -23.01 9.16
C GLY A 35 2.93 -21.86 9.23
N ALA A 36 3.76 -21.65 8.21
CA ALA A 36 4.73 -20.55 8.13
C ALA A 36 4.04 -19.17 8.26
N VAL A 37 2.93 -18.95 7.54
CA VAL A 37 2.17 -17.69 7.65
C VAL A 37 1.58 -17.51 9.04
N THR A 38 1.04 -18.56 9.66
CA THR A 38 0.52 -18.49 11.04
C THR A 38 1.63 -18.13 12.03
N ALA A 39 2.82 -18.70 11.85
CA ALA A 39 3.99 -18.36 12.66
C ALA A 39 4.35 -16.88 12.53
N GLY A 40 4.38 -16.35 11.30
CA GLY A 40 4.63 -14.93 11.05
C GLY A 40 3.58 -14.02 11.69
N LEU A 41 2.30 -14.38 11.65
CA LEU A 41 1.23 -13.61 12.31
C LEU A 41 1.40 -13.60 13.83
N ILE A 42 1.74 -14.74 14.45
CA ILE A 42 2.00 -14.80 15.89
C ILE A 42 3.19 -13.93 16.27
N LEU A 43 4.27 -13.96 15.48
CA LEU A 43 5.43 -13.09 15.70
C LEU A 43 5.07 -11.60 15.57
N LEU A 44 4.23 -11.23 14.61
CA LEU A 44 3.76 -9.85 14.44
C LEU A 44 2.90 -9.39 15.63
N GLU A 45 2.01 -10.26 16.15
CA GLU A 45 1.24 -9.98 17.37
C GLU A 45 2.16 -9.83 18.59
N ALA A 46 3.21 -10.64 18.67
CA ALA A 46 4.20 -10.53 19.73
C ALA A 46 4.98 -9.20 19.64
N VAL A 47 5.33 -8.75 18.43
CA VAL A 47 5.93 -7.44 18.16
C VAL A 47 5.00 -6.32 18.66
N ALA A 48 3.70 -6.41 18.37
CA ALA A 48 2.72 -5.45 18.86
C ALA A 48 2.62 -5.45 20.40
N ALA A 49 2.56 -6.63 21.01
CA ALA A 49 2.51 -6.79 22.46
C ALA A 49 3.79 -6.28 23.16
N ALA A 50 4.93 -6.37 22.49
CA ALA A 50 6.20 -5.80 22.94
C ALA A 50 6.32 -4.28 22.74
N GLY A 51 5.29 -3.61 22.19
CA GLY A 51 5.32 -2.17 21.93
C GLY A 51 6.22 -1.75 20.76
N LEU A 52 6.56 -2.66 19.85
CA LEU A 52 7.38 -2.42 18.68
C LEU A 52 6.53 -2.17 17.43
N TYR A 53 7.14 -1.63 16.38
CA TYR A 53 6.58 -1.52 15.05
C TYR A 53 6.95 -2.73 14.22
N GLY A 54 6.08 -3.14 13.29
CA GLY A 54 6.33 -4.30 12.47
C GLY A 54 5.65 -4.25 11.11
N LEU A 55 6.31 -4.89 10.13
CA LEU A 55 5.80 -5.11 8.78
C LEU A 55 5.95 -6.59 8.43
N LEU A 56 4.84 -7.29 8.29
CA LEU A 56 4.78 -8.68 7.87
C LEU A 56 4.39 -8.76 6.39
N ARG A 57 5.28 -9.29 5.58
CA ARG A 57 5.03 -9.66 4.18
C ARG A 57 4.83 -11.15 4.06
N ARG A 58 3.94 -11.55 3.16
CA ARG A 58 3.71 -12.95 2.83
C ARG A 58 4.23 -13.23 1.44
N SER A 59 4.94 -14.34 1.26
CA SER A 59 5.27 -14.87 -0.05
C SER A 59 4.59 -16.22 -0.23
N ALA A 60 3.94 -16.39 -1.36
CA ALA A 60 3.35 -17.63 -1.79
C ALA A 60 3.61 -17.85 -3.28
N GLY A 61 3.69 -19.12 -3.68
CA GLY A 61 3.78 -19.48 -5.08
C GLY A 61 2.46 -19.26 -5.83
N PRO A 62 2.47 -19.46 -7.15
CA PRO A 62 1.27 -19.30 -7.97
C PRO A 62 0.18 -20.34 -7.67
N GLN A 63 0.50 -21.39 -6.94
CA GLN A 63 -0.44 -22.45 -6.55
C GLN A 63 -1.07 -22.13 -5.19
N ILE A 64 -2.40 -22.06 -5.15
CA ILE A 64 -3.19 -21.72 -3.94
C ILE A 64 -3.08 -22.78 -2.84
N ARG A 65 -2.78 -24.04 -3.19
CA ARG A 65 -2.63 -25.15 -2.22
C ARG A 65 -1.39 -25.98 -2.50
N GLY A 66 -0.57 -26.21 -1.47
CA GLY A 66 0.59 -27.10 -1.51
C GLY A 66 1.85 -26.50 -2.17
N GLY A 67 1.85 -25.21 -2.53
CA GLY A 67 3.02 -24.49 -3.00
C GLY A 67 3.95 -24.04 -1.87
N GLU A 68 4.96 -23.27 -2.22
CA GLU A 68 5.84 -22.60 -1.26
C GLU A 68 5.10 -21.55 -0.45
N SER A 69 5.52 -21.36 0.80
CA SER A 69 4.97 -20.36 1.71
C SER A 69 6.05 -19.79 2.62
N ALA A 70 6.13 -18.47 2.67
CA ALA A 70 7.00 -17.76 3.60
C ALA A 70 6.30 -16.56 4.24
N ALA A 71 6.69 -16.28 5.47
CA ALA A 71 6.34 -15.07 6.20
C ALA A 71 7.63 -14.32 6.52
N LEU A 72 7.73 -13.06 6.10
CA LEU A 72 8.90 -12.20 6.31
C LEU A 72 8.46 -11.03 7.20
N LEU A 73 8.88 -11.04 8.44
CA LEU A 73 8.59 -10.02 9.43
C LEU A 73 9.82 -9.13 9.64
N ARG A 74 9.67 -7.84 9.37
CA ARG A 74 10.65 -6.82 9.73
C ARG A 74 10.08 -5.95 10.83
N PHE A 75 10.84 -5.73 11.91
CA PHE A 75 10.33 -5.01 13.07
C PHE A 75 11.45 -4.27 13.82
N GLY A 76 11.07 -3.24 14.58
CA GLY A 76 11.99 -2.41 15.35
C GLY A 76 11.28 -1.41 16.25
N PRO A 77 12.04 -0.54 16.94
CA PRO A 77 11.49 0.49 17.82
C PRO A 77 10.84 1.65 17.08
N ALA A 78 11.16 1.83 15.80
CA ALA A 78 10.61 2.87 14.92
C ALA A 78 9.75 2.26 13.79
N PRO A 79 8.90 3.05 13.11
CA PRO A 79 8.07 2.58 11.99
C PRO A 79 8.87 1.88 10.90
N VAL A 80 8.33 0.75 10.40
CA VAL A 80 8.93 -0.05 9.32
C VAL A 80 8.03 0.00 8.10
N HIS A 81 8.55 0.48 6.97
CA HIS A 81 7.77 0.74 5.76
C HIS A 81 8.15 -0.11 4.54
N CYS A 82 9.25 -0.88 4.60
CA CYS A 82 9.76 -1.66 3.47
C CYS A 82 10.45 -2.96 3.89
N ALA A 83 10.76 -3.80 2.90
CA ALA A 83 11.64 -4.96 3.10
C ALA A 83 13.07 -4.52 3.42
N GLY A 84 13.78 -5.28 4.26
CA GLY A 84 15.22 -5.11 4.51
C GLY A 84 16.08 -5.66 3.36
N ASP A 85 17.35 -5.27 3.34
CA ASP A 85 18.30 -5.77 2.34
C ASP A 85 18.71 -7.22 2.61
N ARG A 86 18.64 -7.67 3.87
CA ARG A 86 18.92 -9.05 4.27
C ARG A 86 17.86 -9.60 5.21
N CYS A 87 17.85 -10.92 5.33
CA CYS A 87 17.13 -11.66 6.36
C CYS A 87 18.12 -12.02 7.49
N ASP A 88 17.92 -11.48 8.70
CA ASP A 88 18.81 -11.71 9.83
C ASP A 88 18.61 -13.10 10.44
N LEU A 89 17.36 -13.61 10.45
CA LEU A 89 16.99 -14.91 10.97
C LEU A 89 16.01 -15.63 10.05
N LEU A 90 16.37 -16.80 9.57
CA LEU A 90 15.48 -17.71 8.86
C LEU A 90 15.16 -18.93 9.73
N ALA A 91 13.88 -19.19 9.98
CA ALA A 91 13.41 -20.45 10.57
C ALA A 91 12.76 -21.32 9.48
N ALA A 92 13.43 -22.37 9.05
CA ALA A 92 12.95 -23.27 8.02
C ALA A 92 12.23 -24.48 8.65
N LEU A 93 10.90 -24.56 8.43
CA LEU A 93 10.07 -25.69 8.85
C LEU A 93 10.28 -26.89 7.93
N ASP A 94 10.48 -26.64 6.67
CA ASP A 94 10.92 -27.58 5.63
C ASP A 94 11.58 -26.81 4.49
N TRP A 95 12.25 -27.53 3.59
CA TRP A 95 12.95 -26.97 2.44
C TRP A 95 12.21 -27.16 1.10
N ALA A 96 10.97 -27.67 1.15
CA ALA A 96 10.21 -27.92 -0.06
C ALA A 96 9.98 -26.61 -0.83
N ASN A 97 10.34 -26.62 -2.12
CA ASN A 97 10.21 -25.48 -3.02
C ASN A 97 10.95 -24.18 -2.61
N HIS A 98 11.85 -24.21 -1.63
CA HIS A 98 12.59 -23.02 -1.17
C HIS A 98 13.30 -22.29 -2.31
N GLU A 99 13.91 -23.00 -3.26
CA GLU A 99 14.63 -22.42 -4.39
C GLU A 99 13.76 -21.50 -5.27
N ARG A 100 12.46 -21.66 -5.25
CA ARG A 100 11.53 -20.83 -6.07
C ARG A 100 11.37 -19.40 -5.55
N PHE A 101 11.69 -19.15 -4.29
CA PHE A 101 11.54 -17.85 -3.67
C PHE A 101 12.74 -17.44 -2.82
N ALA A 102 13.88 -18.11 -3.00
CA ALA A 102 15.11 -17.83 -2.26
C ALA A 102 15.55 -16.36 -2.39
N ASP A 103 15.39 -15.76 -3.55
CA ASP A 103 15.71 -14.34 -3.79
C ASP A 103 14.86 -13.36 -2.95
N GLU A 104 13.70 -13.80 -2.46
CA GLU A 104 12.88 -12.99 -1.56
C GLU A 104 13.41 -13.00 -0.11
N ILE A 105 14.22 -14.00 0.25
CA ILE A 105 14.83 -14.19 1.55
C ILE A 105 16.37 -14.08 1.40
N PRO A 106 16.91 -12.86 1.23
CA PRO A 106 18.34 -12.69 1.03
C PRO A 106 19.11 -13.04 2.31
N LEU A 107 19.99 -13.99 2.21
CA LEU A 107 20.90 -14.44 3.27
C LEU A 107 22.34 -14.01 2.96
N ASP A 108 23.13 -13.74 3.99
CA ASP A 108 24.55 -13.46 3.92
C ASP A 108 25.30 -14.07 5.12
N ALA A 109 26.58 -13.79 5.25
CA ALA A 109 27.43 -14.32 6.32
C ALA A 109 27.01 -13.87 7.74
N ASP A 110 26.22 -12.80 7.86
CA ASP A 110 25.70 -12.31 9.14
C ASP A 110 24.30 -12.90 9.46
N SER A 111 23.75 -13.70 8.56
CA SER A 111 22.44 -14.35 8.74
C SER A 111 22.54 -15.62 9.56
N LEU A 112 21.50 -15.89 10.37
CA LEU A 112 21.33 -17.15 11.10
C LEU A 112 20.17 -17.96 10.52
N VAL A 113 20.41 -19.23 10.24
CA VAL A 113 19.39 -20.17 9.74
C VAL A 113 19.12 -21.24 10.78
N LEU A 114 17.89 -21.32 11.27
CA LEU A 114 17.40 -22.44 12.07
C LEU A 114 16.72 -23.47 11.14
N THR A 115 17.15 -24.71 11.21
CA THR A 115 16.57 -25.79 10.42
C THR A 115 16.18 -26.97 11.32
N ASP A 116 15.05 -27.61 11.01
CA ASP A 116 14.70 -28.86 11.65
C ASP A 116 15.52 -30.00 11.02
N PRO A 117 16.18 -30.88 11.78
CA PRO A 117 16.82 -32.08 11.22
C PRO A 117 15.87 -32.94 10.37
N ALA A 118 14.58 -32.94 10.69
CA ALA A 118 13.56 -33.62 9.91
C ALA A 118 13.20 -32.93 8.58
N ALA A 119 13.60 -31.66 8.38
CA ALA A 119 13.40 -30.92 7.13
C ALA A 119 14.35 -31.34 6.00
N GLY A 120 15.39 -32.10 6.32
CA GLY A 120 16.42 -32.53 5.38
C GLY A 120 17.57 -31.52 5.25
N THR A 121 18.40 -31.73 4.23
CA THR A 121 19.58 -30.88 3.99
C THR A 121 19.18 -29.52 3.44
N PRO A 122 19.73 -28.40 3.98
CA PRO A 122 19.53 -27.08 3.41
C PRO A 122 19.92 -27.01 1.92
N PRO A 123 19.17 -26.28 1.07
CA PRO A 123 19.47 -26.10 -0.33
C PRO A 123 20.83 -25.44 -0.59
N ALA A 124 21.41 -25.65 -1.76
CA ALA A 124 22.70 -25.10 -2.15
C ALA A 124 22.76 -23.56 -2.03
N VAL A 125 21.67 -22.86 -2.27
CA VAL A 125 21.58 -21.39 -2.12
C VAL A 125 21.81 -20.92 -0.69
N VAL A 126 21.39 -21.70 0.31
CA VAL A 126 21.65 -21.40 1.72
C VAL A 126 23.13 -21.61 2.05
N ALA A 127 23.73 -22.71 1.57
CA ALA A 127 25.16 -22.96 1.75
C ALA A 127 26.05 -21.89 1.05
N ALA A 128 25.60 -21.39 -0.10
CA ALA A 128 26.31 -20.35 -0.85
C ALA A 128 26.24 -18.95 -0.24
N SER A 129 25.35 -18.73 0.73
CA SER A 129 25.21 -17.43 1.42
C SER A 129 26.22 -17.22 2.57
N ASP A 130 26.97 -18.25 2.93
CA ASP A 130 27.86 -18.30 4.12
C ASP A 130 27.10 -18.06 5.46
N ALA A 131 25.77 -18.13 5.46
CA ALA A 131 24.94 -17.98 6.66
C ALA A 131 25.26 -19.09 7.69
N ALA A 132 25.23 -18.73 8.96
CA ALA A 132 25.35 -19.72 10.03
C ALA A 132 24.10 -20.62 10.09
N VAL A 133 24.29 -21.95 9.96
CA VAL A 133 23.17 -22.90 10.01
C VAL A 133 23.19 -23.64 11.36
N ARG A 134 22.05 -23.66 12.04
CA ARG A 134 21.86 -24.33 13.32
C ARG A 134 20.68 -25.29 13.26
N GLU A 135 20.90 -26.53 13.65
CA GLU A 135 19.80 -27.50 13.77
C GLU A 135 19.05 -27.31 15.09
N VAL A 136 17.72 -27.27 15.00
CA VAL A 136 16.80 -27.19 16.13
C VAL A 136 15.65 -28.15 15.89
N GLY A 137 15.44 -29.12 16.78
CA GLY A 137 14.45 -30.18 16.64
C GLY A 137 13.01 -29.71 16.83
N PHE A 138 12.47 -28.93 15.91
CA PHE A 138 11.11 -28.40 16.00
C PHE A 138 10.06 -29.51 16.03
N ALA A 139 10.18 -30.48 15.14
CA ALA A 139 9.23 -31.60 15.05
C ALA A 139 9.34 -32.57 16.23
N GLU A 140 10.54 -32.80 16.75
CA GLU A 140 10.77 -33.65 17.93
C GLU A 140 10.12 -33.02 19.17
N SER A 141 10.46 -31.75 19.47
CA SER A 141 9.90 -31.03 20.61
C SER A 141 8.38 -30.85 20.52
N ALA A 142 7.82 -30.69 19.32
CA ALA A 142 6.38 -30.63 19.13
C ALA A 142 5.67 -31.92 19.52
N ARG A 143 6.27 -33.10 19.27
CA ARG A 143 5.69 -34.43 19.62
C ARG A 143 5.59 -34.68 21.12
N GLU A 144 6.33 -33.95 21.93
CA GLU A 144 6.25 -34.03 23.39
C GLU A 144 4.91 -33.49 23.93
N ARG A 145 4.12 -32.85 23.11
CA ARG A 145 2.82 -32.26 23.48
C ARG A 145 1.69 -32.81 22.61
N ASP A 146 0.61 -33.16 23.24
CA ASP A 146 -0.60 -33.56 22.51
C ASP A 146 -1.11 -32.31 21.71
N GLY A 147 -1.34 -32.50 20.40
CA GLY A 147 -1.68 -31.41 19.49
C GLY A 147 -0.56 -30.44 19.17
N GLY A 148 0.68 -30.73 19.57
CA GLY A 148 1.85 -29.89 19.31
C GLY A 148 2.19 -29.77 17.83
N ARG A 149 2.74 -28.61 17.42
CA ARG A 149 3.10 -28.29 16.03
C ARG A 149 4.47 -27.66 15.94
N ALA A 150 5.29 -28.12 14.98
CA ALA A 150 6.66 -27.67 14.75
C ALA A 150 6.78 -26.14 14.53
N ASN A 151 5.83 -25.54 13.80
CA ASN A 151 5.79 -24.10 13.58
C ASN A 151 5.63 -23.29 14.88
N MET A 152 4.98 -23.82 15.90
CA MET A 152 4.88 -23.16 17.21
C MET A 152 6.19 -23.23 18.00
N VAL A 153 6.93 -24.34 17.89
CA VAL A 153 8.28 -24.45 18.45
C VAL A 153 9.22 -23.48 17.74
N ALA A 154 9.14 -23.39 16.41
CA ALA A 154 9.93 -22.43 15.63
C ALA A 154 9.63 -20.97 16.01
N VAL A 155 8.37 -20.62 16.30
CA VAL A 155 8.00 -19.28 16.83
C VAL A 155 8.70 -19.00 18.14
N GLY A 156 8.75 -19.97 19.07
CA GLY A 156 9.45 -19.81 20.34
C GLY A 156 10.94 -19.57 20.17
N ALA A 157 11.61 -20.42 19.37
CA ALA A 157 13.05 -20.30 19.11
C ALA A 157 13.41 -19.01 18.36
N ALA A 158 12.69 -18.71 17.27
CA ALA A 158 12.94 -17.50 16.48
C ALA A 158 12.65 -16.23 17.31
N GLY A 159 11.55 -16.21 18.07
CA GLY A 159 11.20 -15.08 18.92
C GLY A 159 12.23 -14.81 20.03
N ALA A 160 12.75 -15.88 20.67
CA ALA A 160 13.79 -15.75 21.69
C ALA A 160 15.08 -15.16 21.12
N LEU A 161 15.54 -15.67 19.96
CA LEU A 161 16.75 -15.17 19.29
C LEU A 161 16.56 -13.74 18.76
N ALA A 162 15.35 -13.40 18.32
CA ALA A 162 14.99 -12.05 17.89
C ALA A 162 14.75 -11.08 19.07
N GLY A 163 14.90 -11.54 20.31
CA GLY A 163 14.77 -10.71 21.53
C GLY A 163 13.34 -10.38 21.93
N LEU A 164 12.35 -11.06 21.40
CA LEU A 164 10.95 -10.87 21.80
C LEU A 164 10.67 -11.52 23.17
N PRO A 165 9.95 -10.83 24.08
CA PRO A 165 9.60 -11.40 25.38
C PRO A 165 8.71 -12.63 25.23
N LEU A 166 8.95 -13.67 26.06
CA LEU A 166 8.14 -14.90 26.05
C LEU A 166 6.66 -14.60 26.25
N ASP A 167 6.30 -13.72 27.19
CA ASP A 167 4.91 -13.37 27.45
C ASP A 167 4.24 -12.73 26.23
N ALA A 168 4.97 -11.91 25.45
CA ALA A 168 4.47 -11.33 24.21
C ALA A 168 4.22 -12.41 23.13
N LEU A 169 5.09 -13.42 23.01
CA LEU A 169 4.90 -14.57 22.11
C LEU A 169 3.66 -15.40 22.50
N LEU A 170 3.45 -15.63 23.80
CA LEU A 170 2.30 -16.35 24.30
C LEU A 170 0.99 -15.60 24.12
N GLU A 171 1.03 -14.27 24.26
CA GLU A 171 -0.11 -13.42 23.98
C GLU A 171 -0.42 -13.40 22.48
N GLY A 172 0.60 -13.27 21.62
CA GLY A 172 0.46 -13.33 20.17
C GLY A 172 -0.19 -14.62 19.69
N ALA A 173 0.22 -15.75 20.25
CA ALA A 173 -0.41 -17.04 19.97
C ALA A 173 -1.90 -17.08 20.40
N ALA A 174 -2.21 -16.56 21.58
CA ALA A 174 -3.59 -16.51 22.06
C ALA A 174 -4.50 -15.69 21.17
N ARG A 175 -4.04 -14.52 20.73
CA ARG A 175 -4.80 -13.64 19.83
C ARG A 175 -5.00 -14.26 18.45
N THR A 176 -3.91 -14.75 17.84
CA THR A 176 -3.93 -15.32 16.48
C THR A 176 -4.77 -16.60 16.39
N LEU A 177 -4.81 -17.40 17.45
CA LEU A 177 -5.49 -18.71 17.47
C LEU A 177 -6.79 -18.69 18.25
N ALA A 178 -7.32 -17.55 18.65
CA ALA A 178 -8.52 -17.43 19.48
C ALA A 178 -9.71 -18.23 18.93
N ASP A 179 -9.93 -18.19 17.61
CA ASP A 179 -11.04 -18.87 16.93
C ASP A 179 -10.86 -20.41 16.84
N LYS A 180 -9.68 -20.94 17.19
CA LYS A 180 -9.37 -22.38 17.12
C LYS A 180 -9.69 -23.16 18.41
N GLY A 181 -10.06 -22.43 19.45
CA GLY A 181 -10.43 -22.98 20.76
C GLY A 181 -9.24 -23.15 21.72
N GLU A 182 -9.55 -23.23 23.02
CA GLU A 182 -8.59 -23.19 24.12
C GLU A 182 -7.57 -24.34 24.08
N THR A 183 -7.96 -25.53 23.66
CA THR A 183 -7.06 -26.68 23.54
C THR A 183 -5.92 -26.40 22.55
N VAL A 184 -6.22 -25.79 21.40
CA VAL A 184 -5.23 -25.43 20.38
C VAL A 184 -4.32 -24.32 20.90
N VAL A 185 -4.88 -23.30 21.54
CA VAL A 185 -4.13 -22.19 22.14
C VAL A 185 -3.17 -22.69 23.22
N SER A 186 -3.64 -23.58 24.11
CA SER A 186 -2.82 -24.16 25.19
C SER A 186 -1.67 -25.00 24.64
N ALA A 187 -1.91 -25.86 23.64
CA ALA A 187 -0.88 -26.65 22.97
C ALA A 187 0.16 -25.75 22.28
N ALA A 188 -0.30 -24.71 21.57
CA ALA A 188 0.57 -23.75 20.91
C ALA A 188 1.49 -23.01 21.91
N ARG A 189 0.90 -22.51 23.00
CA ARG A 189 1.69 -21.86 24.08
C ARG A 189 2.73 -22.77 24.70
N ALA A 190 2.41 -24.07 24.90
CA ALA A 190 3.37 -25.04 25.42
C ALA A 190 4.52 -25.25 24.43
N CYS A 191 4.23 -25.40 23.13
CA CYS A 191 5.25 -25.54 22.09
C CYS A 191 6.13 -24.28 21.98
N ILE A 192 5.56 -23.09 22.10
CA ILE A 192 6.31 -21.83 22.08
C ILE A 192 7.29 -21.74 23.25
N ARG A 193 6.87 -22.15 24.47
CA ARG A 193 7.79 -22.24 25.63
C ARG A 193 8.92 -23.23 25.36
N ASN A 194 8.61 -24.43 24.88
CA ASN A 194 9.64 -25.40 24.54
C ASN A 194 10.65 -24.82 23.54
N GLY A 195 10.16 -24.19 22.45
CA GLY A 195 11.03 -23.58 21.44
C GLY A 195 11.90 -22.45 22.02
N HIS A 196 11.33 -21.62 22.88
CA HIS A 196 12.07 -20.56 23.57
C HIS A 196 13.20 -21.13 24.44
N ASP A 197 12.97 -22.27 25.10
CA ASP A 197 13.95 -22.92 26.00
C ASP A 197 15.00 -23.74 25.22
N LEU A 198 14.79 -24.01 23.90
CA LEU A 198 15.77 -24.73 23.05
C LEU A 198 16.94 -23.85 22.60
N VAL A 199 16.87 -22.53 22.78
CA VAL A 199 17.89 -21.57 22.34
C VAL A 199 18.45 -20.81 23.54
N ASP A 200 19.76 -20.53 23.51
CA ASP A 200 20.39 -19.75 24.57
C ASP A 200 20.05 -18.25 24.39
N PRO A 201 19.44 -17.58 25.38
CA PRO A 201 19.22 -16.15 25.34
C PRO A 201 20.48 -15.31 25.14
N ALA A 202 21.67 -15.83 25.47
CA ALA A 202 22.94 -15.15 25.23
C ALA A 202 23.32 -15.09 23.73
N GLU A 203 22.71 -15.94 22.90
CA GLU A 203 22.89 -15.99 21.45
C GLU A 203 21.89 -15.11 20.69
N ARG A 204 21.17 -14.22 21.38
CA ARG A 204 20.25 -13.26 20.72
C ARG A 204 20.97 -12.54 19.61
N LEU A 205 20.27 -12.42 18.48
CA LEU A 205 20.73 -11.59 17.39
C LEU A 205 20.91 -10.17 17.93
N ARG A 206 22.13 -9.73 18.05
CA ARG A 206 22.43 -8.36 18.46
C ARG A 206 22.37 -7.52 17.20
N THR A 207 21.51 -6.51 17.24
CA THR A 207 21.81 -5.31 16.48
C THR A 207 23.15 -4.78 16.96
N PRO A 208 24.11 -4.44 16.04
CA PRO A 208 25.37 -3.84 16.46
C PRO A 208 25.06 -2.65 17.38
N ASP A 209 25.70 -2.61 18.56
CA ASP A 209 25.59 -1.54 19.55
C ASP A 209 24.17 -1.20 20.04
N SER A 210 23.34 -2.18 20.27
CA SER A 210 22.19 -1.92 21.13
C SER A 210 22.70 -1.62 22.54
N ALA A 211 22.74 -0.33 22.88
CA ALA A 211 22.61 0.06 24.28
C ALA A 211 21.47 -0.78 24.88
N PRO A 212 21.58 -1.25 26.13
CA PRO A 212 20.49 -1.98 26.77
C PRO A 212 19.22 -1.14 26.52
N GLY A 213 18.24 -1.77 25.84
CA GLY A 213 16.94 -1.12 25.65
C GLY A 213 16.54 -0.51 27.00
N PRO A 214 15.85 0.61 27.05
CA PRO A 214 15.51 1.23 28.31
C PRO A 214 15.07 0.12 29.25
N ALA A 215 15.77 0.00 30.40
CA ALA A 215 15.38 -0.93 31.46
C ALA A 215 13.85 -0.84 31.55
N PRO A 216 13.11 -1.95 31.71
CA PRO A 216 11.68 -1.90 31.78
C PRO A 216 11.29 -0.82 32.78
N GLY A 217 11.13 0.40 32.25
CA GLY A 217 10.53 1.50 32.98
C GLY A 217 9.11 1.03 33.32
N PRO A 218 8.47 1.62 34.32
CA PRO A 218 7.08 1.33 34.58
C PRO A 218 6.33 1.42 33.25
N ALA A 219 5.60 0.34 32.92
CA ALA A 219 4.85 0.25 31.67
C ALA A 219 4.18 1.60 31.42
N PRO A 220 4.33 2.23 30.24
CA PRO A 220 3.70 3.51 29.99
C PRO A 220 2.23 3.36 30.34
N ALA A 221 1.69 4.31 31.07
CA ALA A 221 0.33 4.26 31.64
C ALA A 221 -0.75 4.02 30.57
N GLU A 222 -0.43 4.26 29.31
CA GLU A 222 -1.23 3.87 28.13
C GLU A 222 -0.25 3.45 27.01
N VAL A 223 -0.34 2.19 26.57
CA VAL A 223 0.31 1.76 25.33
C VAL A 223 -0.43 2.46 24.18
N PRO A 224 0.24 3.27 23.33
CA PRO A 224 -0.42 3.91 22.21
C PRO A 224 -1.19 2.86 21.40
N GLN A 225 -2.47 3.13 21.10
CA GLN A 225 -3.25 2.24 20.25
C GLN A 225 -2.65 2.25 18.86
N ARG A 226 -1.99 1.14 18.46
CA ARG A 226 -1.48 0.95 17.12
C ARG A 226 -2.47 0.17 16.27
N TRP A 227 -2.48 0.45 14.99
CA TRP A 227 -3.19 -0.36 14.02
C TRP A 227 -2.44 -1.67 13.77
N HIS A 228 -3.21 -2.75 13.72
CA HIS A 228 -2.79 -4.04 13.21
C HIS A 228 -3.63 -4.36 11.98
N ILE A 229 -3.19 -3.91 10.80
CA ILE A 229 -4.01 -3.83 9.59
C ILE A 229 -3.17 -4.09 8.34
N ASN A 230 -3.78 -4.58 7.27
CA ASN A 230 -3.19 -4.60 5.93
C ASN A 230 -3.74 -3.47 5.06
N GLY A 231 -3.14 -3.24 3.87
CA GLY A 231 -3.54 -2.14 2.99
C GLY A 231 -4.96 -2.30 2.44
N ASN A 232 -5.42 -3.52 2.16
CA ASN A 232 -6.79 -3.78 1.71
C ASN A 232 -7.81 -3.43 2.80
N GLU A 233 -7.55 -3.82 4.04
CA GLU A 233 -8.39 -3.47 5.20
C GLU A 233 -8.39 -1.96 5.45
N ALA A 234 -7.22 -1.32 5.32
CA ALA A 234 -7.07 0.12 5.47
C ALA A 234 -7.82 0.89 4.35
N ALA A 235 -7.71 0.46 3.10
CA ALA A 235 -8.46 1.00 1.97
C ALA A 235 -9.98 0.89 2.20
N GLY A 236 -10.44 -0.28 2.66
CA GLY A 236 -11.83 -0.50 3.04
C GLY A 236 -12.29 0.43 4.18
N LEU A 237 -11.46 0.64 5.20
CA LEU A 237 -11.74 1.58 6.29
C LEU A 237 -11.85 3.02 5.76
N GLY A 238 -10.95 3.43 4.86
CA GLY A 238 -10.99 4.73 4.20
C GLY A 238 -12.29 4.96 3.44
N ALA A 239 -12.73 3.95 2.67
CA ALA A 239 -14.00 3.98 1.94
C ALA A 239 -15.20 4.18 2.90
N LEU A 240 -15.28 3.41 3.99
CA LEU A 240 -16.35 3.54 4.98
C LEU A 240 -16.37 4.92 5.66
N ARG A 241 -15.20 5.44 6.03
CA ARG A 241 -15.03 6.77 6.61
C ARG A 241 -15.42 7.89 5.66
N ALA A 242 -15.22 7.70 4.35
CA ALA A 242 -15.64 8.64 3.32
C ALA A 242 -17.13 8.51 2.93
N GLY A 243 -17.90 7.65 3.58
CA GLY A 243 -19.33 7.54 3.34
C GLY A 243 -19.75 6.54 2.27
N VAL A 244 -18.85 5.73 1.74
CA VAL A 244 -19.21 4.63 0.81
C VAL A 244 -20.18 3.67 1.52
N ARG A 245 -21.33 3.40 0.86
CA ARG A 245 -22.36 2.47 1.34
C ARG A 245 -22.75 1.42 0.30
N PHE A 246 -22.24 1.53 -0.91
CA PHE A 246 -22.44 0.53 -1.96
C PHE A 246 -21.11 0.10 -2.55
N VAL A 247 -20.91 -1.21 -2.62
CA VAL A 247 -19.74 -1.84 -3.26
C VAL A 247 -20.25 -2.92 -4.20
N ALA A 248 -19.86 -2.88 -5.45
CA ALA A 248 -20.08 -3.95 -6.40
C ALA A 248 -18.73 -4.38 -6.97
N ALA A 249 -18.42 -5.67 -6.91
CA ALA A 249 -17.12 -6.15 -7.34
C ALA A 249 -17.15 -7.60 -7.82
N TYR A 250 -16.23 -7.94 -8.71
CA TYR A 250 -15.87 -9.31 -9.04
C TYR A 250 -14.58 -9.68 -8.29
N PRO A 251 -14.56 -10.79 -7.52
CA PRO A 251 -13.40 -11.17 -6.72
C PRO A 251 -12.18 -11.49 -7.57
N ILE A 252 -11.09 -10.80 -7.33
CA ILE A 252 -9.80 -11.01 -7.99
C ILE A 252 -8.65 -10.81 -7.01
N THR A 253 -7.65 -11.71 -7.03
CA THR A 253 -6.42 -11.55 -6.25
C THR A 253 -5.57 -10.40 -6.82
N PRO A 254 -5.03 -9.47 -5.96
CA PRO A 254 -5.05 -9.49 -4.49
C PRO A 254 -6.17 -8.63 -3.84
N ALA A 255 -7.12 -8.09 -4.61
CA ALA A 255 -8.14 -7.16 -4.12
C ALA A 255 -9.25 -7.82 -3.28
N SER A 256 -9.44 -9.15 -3.39
CA SER A 256 -10.54 -9.88 -2.72
C SER A 256 -10.57 -9.70 -1.20
N GLU A 257 -9.41 -9.57 -0.54
CA GLU A 257 -9.32 -9.36 0.92
C GLU A 257 -10.00 -8.04 1.35
N MET A 258 -10.01 -7.00 0.49
CA MET A 258 -10.75 -5.77 0.77
C MET A 258 -12.26 -6.01 0.80
N LEU A 259 -12.76 -6.82 -0.13
CA LEU A 259 -14.19 -7.17 -0.23
C LEU A 259 -14.64 -8.02 0.97
N GLU A 260 -13.85 -9.01 1.34
CA GLU A 260 -14.09 -9.88 2.50
C GLU A 260 -14.13 -9.06 3.81
N TRP A 261 -13.25 -8.07 3.93
CA TRP A 261 -13.22 -7.19 5.09
C TRP A 261 -14.40 -6.21 5.12
N LEU A 262 -14.80 -5.68 3.96
CA LEU A 262 -15.90 -4.71 3.83
C LEU A 262 -17.28 -5.33 4.07
N ALA A 263 -17.54 -6.54 3.57
CA ALA A 263 -18.88 -7.13 3.55
C ALA A 263 -19.61 -7.08 4.91
N PRO A 264 -19.07 -7.62 6.02
CA PRO A 264 -19.75 -7.61 7.31
C PRO A 264 -19.84 -6.21 7.94
N ARG A 265 -19.01 -5.27 7.51
CA ARG A 265 -18.97 -3.91 8.04
C ARG A 265 -19.95 -2.99 7.32
N LEU A 266 -20.09 -3.14 6.01
CA LEU A 266 -21.10 -2.43 5.23
C LEU A 266 -22.51 -2.77 5.70
N GLU A 267 -22.81 -4.07 5.90
CA GLU A 267 -24.10 -4.52 6.40
C GLU A 267 -24.45 -3.83 7.73
N ARG A 268 -23.51 -3.77 8.67
CA ARG A 268 -23.69 -3.11 9.98
C ARG A 268 -23.93 -1.60 9.87
N LEU A 269 -23.49 -0.96 8.78
CA LEU A 269 -23.67 0.47 8.50
C LEU A 269 -24.87 0.76 7.57
N GLY A 270 -25.70 -0.25 7.28
CA GLY A 270 -26.83 -0.13 6.38
C GLY A 270 -26.43 -0.01 4.90
N GLY A 271 -25.20 -0.41 4.56
CA GLY A 271 -24.72 -0.48 3.19
C GLY A 271 -24.83 -1.89 2.61
N THR A 272 -24.42 -2.04 1.35
CA THR A 272 -24.50 -3.31 0.61
C THR A 272 -23.20 -3.58 -0.14
N LEU A 273 -22.71 -4.82 -0.05
CA LEU A 273 -21.70 -5.35 -0.95
C LEU A 273 -22.34 -6.41 -1.84
N LEU A 274 -22.21 -6.26 -3.14
CA LEU A 274 -22.73 -7.17 -4.14
C LEU A 274 -21.59 -7.78 -4.95
N GLN A 275 -21.53 -9.11 -4.97
CA GLN A 275 -20.65 -9.81 -5.89
C GLN A 275 -21.31 -9.85 -7.26
N ALA A 276 -20.68 -9.16 -8.22
CA ALA A 276 -21.18 -9.09 -9.60
C ALA A 276 -20.71 -10.30 -10.43
N GLU A 277 -21.33 -10.48 -11.58
CA GLU A 277 -20.97 -11.53 -12.56
C GLU A 277 -19.55 -11.33 -13.11
N ASP A 278 -19.18 -10.07 -13.36
CA ASP A 278 -17.89 -9.65 -13.89
C ASP A 278 -17.60 -8.17 -13.54
N GLU A 279 -16.47 -7.66 -13.99
CA GLU A 279 -16.06 -6.28 -13.81
C GLU A 279 -16.88 -5.28 -14.62
N LEU A 280 -17.42 -5.68 -15.79
CA LEU A 280 -18.33 -4.84 -16.59
C LEU A 280 -19.62 -4.56 -15.82
N ALA A 281 -20.20 -5.60 -15.22
CA ALA A 281 -21.37 -5.44 -14.36
C ALA A 281 -21.04 -4.59 -13.13
N SER A 282 -19.87 -4.82 -12.50
CA SER A 282 -19.44 -4.09 -11.31
C SER A 282 -19.39 -2.59 -11.54
N VAL A 283 -18.67 -2.12 -12.56
CA VAL A 283 -18.52 -0.67 -12.83
C VAL A 283 -19.84 0.00 -13.16
N ASN A 284 -20.73 -0.67 -13.93
CA ASN A 284 -22.04 -0.12 -14.25
C ASN A 284 -22.99 -0.05 -13.04
N MET A 285 -22.88 -1.01 -12.10
CA MET A 285 -23.60 -0.93 -10.82
C MET A 285 -23.13 0.24 -9.96
N LEU A 286 -21.82 0.58 -9.97
CA LEU A 286 -21.32 1.77 -9.27
C LEU A 286 -21.90 3.04 -9.85
N ILE A 287 -21.92 3.15 -11.19
CA ILE A 287 -22.49 4.31 -11.89
C ILE A 287 -23.97 4.47 -11.50
N GLY A 288 -24.74 3.38 -11.53
CA GLY A 288 -26.15 3.39 -11.12
C GLY A 288 -26.35 3.81 -9.67
N SER A 289 -25.51 3.33 -8.75
CA SER A 289 -25.54 3.71 -7.34
C SER A 289 -25.24 5.19 -7.13
N ALA A 290 -24.16 5.69 -7.75
CA ALA A 290 -23.75 7.09 -7.63
C ALA A 290 -24.74 8.04 -8.31
N PHE A 291 -25.33 7.65 -9.44
CA PHE A 291 -26.45 8.36 -10.08
C PHE A 291 -27.65 8.47 -9.14
N GLY A 292 -27.93 7.44 -8.35
CA GLY A 292 -28.94 7.43 -7.28
C GLY A 292 -28.53 8.20 -6.01
N GLY A 293 -27.39 8.88 -6.00
CA GLY A 293 -26.94 9.70 -4.87
C GLY A 293 -26.19 8.93 -3.78
N MET A 294 -25.81 7.66 -4.01
CA MET A 294 -25.10 6.83 -3.03
C MET A 294 -23.63 6.63 -3.42
N PRO A 295 -22.67 7.09 -2.61
CA PRO A 295 -21.25 6.88 -2.87
C PRO A 295 -20.91 5.40 -3.02
N ALA A 296 -20.22 5.08 -4.13
CA ALA A 296 -19.95 3.71 -4.54
C ALA A 296 -18.47 3.48 -4.87
N LEU A 297 -18.02 2.23 -4.64
CA LEU A 297 -16.65 1.82 -4.86
C LEU A 297 -16.59 0.38 -5.38
N THR A 298 -15.57 0.09 -6.19
CA THR A 298 -15.14 -1.28 -6.48
C THR A 298 -13.65 -1.46 -6.18
N ALA A 299 -13.24 -2.71 -5.97
CA ALA A 299 -11.83 -3.10 -5.90
C ALA A 299 -11.55 -4.19 -6.93
N THR A 300 -10.44 -4.03 -7.65
CA THR A 300 -10.02 -4.92 -8.72
C THR A 300 -8.49 -5.03 -8.80
N SER A 301 -7.97 -5.59 -9.87
CA SER A 301 -6.56 -5.66 -10.25
C SER A 301 -6.45 -5.40 -11.75
N GLY A 302 -5.25 -5.20 -12.29
CA GLY A 302 -5.01 -4.82 -13.69
C GLY A 302 -5.89 -5.48 -14.75
N PRO A 303 -6.10 -6.82 -14.74
CA PRO A 303 -7.01 -7.45 -15.71
C PRO A 303 -8.45 -6.91 -15.62
N GLY A 304 -8.98 -6.72 -14.41
CA GLY A 304 -10.31 -6.19 -14.22
C GLY A 304 -10.41 -4.69 -14.49
N LEU A 305 -9.36 -3.90 -14.14
CA LEU A 305 -9.29 -2.49 -14.54
C LEU A 305 -9.41 -2.35 -16.05
N SER A 306 -8.72 -3.19 -16.81
CA SER A 306 -8.79 -3.20 -18.28
C SER A 306 -10.20 -3.43 -18.82
N LEU A 307 -11.01 -4.26 -18.15
CA LEU A 307 -12.42 -4.50 -18.52
C LEU A 307 -13.32 -3.31 -18.13
N MET A 308 -12.97 -2.53 -17.13
CA MET A 308 -13.78 -1.41 -16.64
C MET A 308 -13.58 -0.10 -17.42
N LEU A 309 -12.56 0.01 -18.27
CA LEU A 309 -12.14 1.29 -18.87
C LEU A 309 -13.27 2.01 -19.61
N GLU A 310 -14.09 1.30 -20.37
CA GLU A 310 -15.23 1.90 -21.07
C GLU A 310 -16.28 2.45 -20.07
N GLY A 311 -16.63 1.66 -19.04
CA GLY A 311 -17.54 2.10 -17.99
C GLY A 311 -17.01 3.30 -17.19
N ILE A 312 -15.70 3.37 -16.94
CA ILE A 312 -15.06 4.55 -16.34
C ILE A 312 -15.22 5.75 -17.27
N GLY A 313 -15.05 5.57 -18.58
CA GLY A 313 -15.32 6.59 -19.59
C GLY A 313 -16.76 7.11 -19.54
N LEU A 314 -17.73 6.21 -19.38
CA LEU A 314 -19.15 6.58 -19.18
C LEU A 314 -19.33 7.41 -17.90
N ALA A 315 -18.69 7.05 -16.79
CA ALA A 315 -18.75 7.83 -15.55
C ALA A 315 -18.20 9.25 -15.72
N VAL A 316 -17.11 9.42 -16.50
CA VAL A 316 -16.55 10.73 -16.85
C VAL A 316 -17.50 11.53 -17.73
N ALA A 317 -18.07 10.93 -18.78
CA ALA A 317 -18.97 11.60 -19.71
C ALA A 317 -20.27 12.05 -19.03
N SER A 318 -20.86 11.19 -18.20
CA SER A 318 -22.10 11.48 -17.44
C SER A 318 -21.84 12.30 -16.17
N GLU A 319 -20.58 12.59 -15.85
CA GLU A 319 -20.16 13.27 -14.62
C GLU A 319 -20.73 12.61 -13.36
N THR A 320 -20.64 11.29 -13.33
CA THR A 320 -21.11 10.44 -12.22
C THR A 320 -19.91 9.99 -11.37
N PRO A 321 -19.87 10.32 -10.07
CA PRO A 321 -18.70 10.03 -9.23
C PRO A 321 -18.59 8.54 -8.88
N ILE A 322 -17.50 7.90 -9.25
CA ILE A 322 -17.18 6.52 -8.86
C ILE A 322 -15.73 6.40 -8.40
N VAL A 323 -15.44 5.38 -7.60
CA VAL A 323 -14.08 5.05 -7.19
C VAL A 323 -13.74 3.60 -7.57
N VAL A 324 -12.61 3.42 -8.24
CA VAL A 324 -12.05 2.13 -8.59
C VAL A 324 -10.71 1.98 -7.87
N VAL A 325 -10.59 1.02 -6.96
CA VAL A 325 -9.31 0.69 -6.31
C VAL A 325 -8.67 -0.45 -7.10
N ASP A 326 -7.55 -0.15 -7.73
CA ASP A 326 -6.73 -1.13 -8.46
C ASP A 326 -5.58 -1.59 -7.56
N VAL A 327 -5.65 -2.85 -7.11
CA VAL A 327 -4.57 -3.49 -6.36
C VAL A 327 -3.69 -4.22 -7.37
N MET A 328 -2.69 -3.49 -7.89
CA MET A 328 -1.80 -3.93 -8.96
C MET A 328 -1.04 -5.21 -8.61
N ARG A 329 -0.79 -6.02 -9.63
CA ARG A 329 0.01 -7.24 -9.57
C ARG A 329 0.85 -7.39 -10.83
N GLY A 330 1.81 -8.33 -10.83
CA GLY A 330 2.61 -8.59 -12.02
C GLY A 330 1.75 -8.94 -13.24
N GLY A 331 1.90 -8.18 -14.33
CA GLY A 331 1.24 -8.35 -15.62
C GLY A 331 2.18 -8.95 -16.68
N PRO A 332 1.78 -9.02 -17.98
CA PRO A 332 0.44 -8.75 -18.52
C PRO A 332 -0.54 -9.93 -18.39
N SER A 333 -1.82 -9.70 -18.71
CA SER A 333 -2.91 -10.69 -18.63
C SER A 333 -3.10 -11.19 -17.19
N THR A 334 -3.23 -12.49 -16.95
CA THR A 334 -3.31 -13.05 -15.60
C THR A 334 -2.03 -12.76 -14.78
N GLY A 335 -0.89 -12.71 -15.45
CA GLY A 335 0.39 -12.34 -14.87
C GLY A 335 0.82 -13.20 -13.68
N ILE A 336 1.25 -12.55 -12.59
CA ILE A 336 1.70 -13.19 -11.37
C ILE A 336 0.79 -12.73 -10.21
N PRO A 337 -0.35 -13.41 -9.95
CA PRO A 337 -1.40 -12.93 -9.05
C PRO A 337 -0.94 -12.68 -7.61
N THR A 338 0.12 -13.35 -7.17
CA THR A 338 0.63 -13.32 -5.79
C THR A 338 1.85 -12.41 -5.61
N LYS A 339 2.21 -11.62 -6.63
CA LYS A 339 3.41 -10.78 -6.63
C LYS A 339 3.11 -9.35 -7.05
N SER A 340 3.80 -8.41 -6.41
CA SER A 340 3.61 -6.98 -6.60
C SER A 340 4.32 -6.46 -7.85
N GLU A 341 3.68 -5.54 -8.55
CA GLU A 341 4.26 -4.72 -9.61
C GLU A 341 3.44 -3.43 -9.78
N GLN A 342 4.07 -2.35 -10.22
CA GLN A 342 3.42 -1.05 -10.46
C GLN A 342 3.23 -0.81 -11.97
N SER A 343 2.73 -1.81 -12.70
CA SER A 343 2.69 -1.80 -14.16
C SER A 343 1.38 -1.30 -14.77
N ASP A 344 0.36 -1.00 -13.95
CA ASP A 344 -0.95 -0.53 -14.43
C ASP A 344 -1.06 1.00 -14.52
N LEU A 345 0.02 1.75 -14.20
CA LEU A 345 0.04 3.21 -14.22
C LEU A 345 -0.39 3.77 -15.58
N ASN A 346 0.15 3.25 -16.67
CA ASN A 346 -0.23 3.70 -18.02
C ASN A 346 -1.70 3.39 -18.34
N ALA A 347 -2.21 2.25 -17.90
CA ALA A 347 -3.63 1.90 -18.08
C ALA A 347 -4.52 2.88 -17.30
N ALA A 348 -4.14 3.22 -16.06
CA ALA A 348 -4.87 4.18 -15.25
C ALA A 348 -4.83 5.60 -15.82
N LEU A 349 -3.71 6.04 -16.40
CA LEU A 349 -3.56 7.40 -16.94
C LEU A 349 -4.13 7.58 -18.34
N TYR A 350 -3.90 6.59 -19.22
CA TYR A 350 -4.14 6.72 -20.66
C TYR A 350 -5.07 5.64 -21.24
N GLY A 351 -5.60 4.75 -20.40
CA GLY A 351 -6.39 3.61 -20.87
C GLY A 351 -7.79 3.96 -21.38
N LEU A 352 -8.33 5.10 -20.99
CA LEU A 352 -9.66 5.54 -21.45
C LEU A 352 -9.57 6.03 -22.90
N HIS A 353 -10.59 5.70 -23.70
CA HIS A 353 -10.68 6.24 -25.05
C HIS A 353 -11.22 7.68 -25.03
N GLY A 354 -10.80 8.48 -26.00
CA GLY A 354 -11.14 9.90 -26.08
C GLY A 354 -10.46 10.74 -24.98
N ASP A 355 -10.83 12.02 -24.93
CA ASP A 355 -10.33 12.95 -23.91
C ASP A 355 -11.21 12.86 -22.65
N ALA A 356 -10.89 11.92 -21.78
CA ALA A 356 -11.64 11.62 -20.56
C ALA A 356 -10.84 11.98 -19.30
N PRO A 357 -10.80 13.27 -18.88
CA PRO A 357 -10.06 13.70 -17.69
C PRO A 357 -10.69 13.10 -16.43
N HIS A 358 -9.86 12.43 -15.63
CA HIS A 358 -10.26 11.75 -14.41
C HIS A 358 -9.15 11.82 -13.35
N LEU A 359 -9.44 11.35 -12.15
CA LEU A 359 -8.50 11.36 -11.04
C LEU A 359 -7.71 10.04 -10.99
N VAL A 360 -6.40 10.13 -10.86
CA VAL A 360 -5.53 8.98 -10.57
C VAL A 360 -4.69 9.28 -9.34
N LEU A 361 -4.83 8.45 -8.31
CA LEU A 361 -4.11 8.57 -7.05
C LEU A 361 -3.34 7.28 -6.76
N ALA A 362 -2.30 7.37 -5.93
CA ALA A 362 -1.56 6.20 -5.46
C ALA A 362 -1.40 6.24 -3.93
N ALA A 363 -1.70 5.14 -3.25
CA ALA A 363 -1.44 5.00 -1.84
C ALA A 363 0.06 4.79 -1.60
N LEU A 364 0.63 5.47 -0.61
CA LEU A 364 2.08 5.53 -0.37
C LEU A 364 2.58 4.51 0.66
N ASP A 365 1.71 4.07 1.56
CA ASP A 365 1.96 2.98 2.52
C ASP A 365 0.63 2.35 2.98
N ILE A 366 0.71 1.37 3.86
CA ILE A 366 -0.46 0.63 4.35
C ILE A 366 -1.46 1.55 5.07
N GLY A 367 -0.99 2.45 5.93
CA GLY A 367 -1.84 3.42 6.62
C GLY A 367 -2.43 4.44 5.65
N ASP A 368 -1.62 4.87 4.68
CA ASP A 368 -2.01 5.82 3.64
C ASP A 368 -3.08 5.27 2.69
N CYS A 369 -3.23 3.94 2.56
CA CYS A 369 -4.35 3.36 1.82
C CYS A 369 -5.71 3.88 2.35
N ALA A 370 -5.87 4.02 3.66
CA ALA A 370 -7.09 4.58 4.25
C ALA A 370 -7.28 6.06 3.89
N HIS A 371 -6.21 6.85 3.97
CA HIS A 371 -6.23 8.27 3.65
C HIS A 371 -6.52 8.50 2.16
N THR A 372 -5.79 7.81 1.29
CA THR A 372 -5.87 7.99 -0.16
C THR A 372 -7.24 7.58 -0.70
N VAL A 373 -7.81 6.44 -0.28
CA VAL A 373 -9.15 6.02 -0.71
C VAL A 373 -10.22 6.98 -0.19
N ALA A 374 -10.11 7.45 1.06
CA ALA A 374 -11.04 8.44 1.59
C ALA A 374 -10.96 9.77 0.84
N TRP A 375 -9.76 10.22 0.49
CA TRP A 375 -9.55 11.45 -0.27
C TRP A 375 -10.03 11.31 -1.71
N ALA A 376 -9.71 10.22 -2.40
CA ALA A 376 -10.22 9.91 -3.73
C ALA A 376 -11.75 9.90 -3.80
N THR A 377 -12.40 9.30 -2.80
CA THR A 377 -13.87 9.25 -2.71
C THR A 377 -14.46 10.67 -2.60
N ARG A 378 -13.85 11.54 -1.80
CA ARG A 378 -14.31 12.92 -1.66
C ARG A 378 -14.08 13.73 -2.93
N LEU A 379 -12.88 13.63 -3.52
CA LEU A 379 -12.56 14.33 -4.76
C LEU A 379 -13.49 13.89 -5.89
N ALA A 380 -13.70 12.57 -6.05
CA ALA A 380 -14.62 12.05 -7.06
C ALA A 380 -16.03 12.62 -6.87
N TRP A 381 -16.52 12.65 -5.63
CA TRP A 381 -17.83 13.16 -5.28
C TRP A 381 -17.94 14.67 -5.49
N GLN A 382 -16.96 15.43 -5.00
CA GLN A 382 -16.94 16.89 -5.11
C GLN A 382 -16.81 17.37 -6.56
N LEU A 383 -15.95 16.70 -7.34
CA LEU A 383 -15.67 17.05 -8.72
C LEU A 383 -16.55 16.29 -9.73
N GLN A 384 -17.45 15.43 -9.27
CA GLN A 384 -18.35 14.62 -10.10
C GLN A 384 -17.59 13.95 -11.26
N THR A 385 -16.67 13.05 -10.91
CA THR A 385 -15.83 12.33 -11.88
C THR A 385 -15.40 10.98 -11.34
N ALA A 386 -14.82 10.14 -12.19
CA ALA A 386 -14.20 8.90 -11.78
C ALA A 386 -12.85 9.15 -11.08
N ALA A 387 -12.54 8.34 -10.06
CA ALA A 387 -11.22 8.25 -9.45
C ALA A 387 -10.70 6.81 -9.48
N ILE A 388 -9.47 6.63 -9.98
CA ILE A 388 -8.73 5.38 -9.91
C ILE A 388 -7.69 5.52 -8.79
N VAL A 389 -7.69 4.61 -7.83
CA VAL A 389 -6.71 4.55 -6.75
C VAL A 389 -5.81 3.35 -7.00
N LEU A 390 -4.53 3.63 -7.26
CA LEU A 390 -3.50 2.62 -7.41
C LEU A 390 -2.97 2.20 -6.03
N SER A 391 -3.13 0.96 -5.71
CA SER A 391 -2.43 0.22 -4.67
C SER A 391 -1.68 -0.93 -5.37
N ASP A 392 -1.04 -1.80 -4.61
CA ASP A 392 -0.44 -3.01 -5.16
C ASP A 392 -0.50 -4.17 -4.16
N GLN A 393 -0.11 -5.37 -4.61
CA GLN A 393 -0.14 -6.57 -3.77
C GLN A 393 0.74 -6.41 -2.51
N SER A 394 1.85 -5.67 -2.61
CA SER A 394 2.75 -5.44 -1.48
C SER A 394 2.05 -4.63 -0.38
N LEU A 395 1.36 -3.53 -0.74
CA LEU A 395 0.57 -2.76 0.22
C LEU A 395 -0.68 -3.53 0.65
N GLY A 396 -1.43 -4.07 -0.31
CA GLY A 396 -2.74 -4.68 -0.08
C GLY A 396 -2.69 -5.86 0.89
N GLN A 397 -1.65 -6.70 0.80
CA GLN A 397 -1.57 -7.95 1.56
C GLN A 397 -0.52 -7.96 2.67
N SER A 398 0.41 -7.00 2.74
CA SER A 398 1.30 -6.88 3.88
C SER A 398 0.55 -6.31 5.09
N ARG A 399 0.90 -6.79 6.28
CA ARG A 399 0.27 -6.38 7.53
C ARG A 399 1.25 -5.59 8.37
N MET A 400 0.81 -4.42 8.86
CA MET A 400 1.63 -3.58 9.72
C MET A 400 1.12 -3.54 11.16
N VAL A 401 2.05 -3.31 12.08
CA VAL A 401 1.81 -2.72 13.39
C VAL A 401 2.36 -1.29 13.34
N GLY A 402 1.49 -0.30 13.35
CA GLY A 402 1.88 1.09 13.11
C GLY A 402 0.85 2.10 13.61
N GLU A 403 1.16 3.37 13.42
CA GLU A 403 0.26 4.45 13.84
C GLU A 403 -1.05 4.44 13.05
N PRO A 404 -2.19 4.75 13.71
CA PRO A 404 -3.46 4.94 13.03
C PRO A 404 -3.39 6.09 12.03
N ALA A 405 -3.87 5.88 10.80
CA ALA A 405 -4.08 6.99 9.89
C ALA A 405 -5.14 7.95 10.47
N PRO A 406 -4.91 9.27 10.39
CA PRO A 406 -5.86 10.25 10.87
C PRO A 406 -7.23 10.04 10.20
N ALA A 407 -8.29 10.30 10.97
CA ALA A 407 -9.62 10.32 10.41
C ALA A 407 -9.74 11.48 9.42
N PRO A 408 -10.60 11.34 8.37
CA PRO A 408 -10.88 12.47 7.50
C PRO A 408 -11.49 13.62 8.33
N ASP A 409 -10.96 14.84 8.12
CA ASP A 409 -11.35 16.03 8.88
C ASP A 409 -12.77 16.54 8.54
N GLU A 410 -13.30 16.14 7.37
CA GLU A 410 -14.56 16.65 6.86
C GLU A 410 -15.50 15.53 6.40
N PRO A 411 -16.81 15.66 6.64
CA PRO A 411 -17.79 14.75 6.07
C PRO A 411 -17.80 14.87 4.52
N LEU A 412 -18.36 13.87 3.85
CA LEU A 412 -18.60 13.95 2.42
C LEU A 412 -19.54 15.14 2.15
N ALA A 413 -19.15 16.03 1.24
CA ALA A 413 -19.99 17.15 0.84
C ALA A 413 -21.34 16.63 0.27
N ALA A 414 -22.42 17.34 0.54
CA ALA A 414 -23.66 17.06 -0.17
C ALA A 414 -23.43 17.30 -1.66
N LEU A 415 -24.10 16.52 -2.53
CA LEU A 415 -24.17 16.84 -3.95
C LEU A 415 -24.67 18.30 -4.07
N HIS A 416 -24.11 19.06 -5.01
CA HIS A 416 -24.56 20.43 -5.25
C HIS A 416 -26.05 20.40 -5.64
N PRO A 417 -27.00 20.65 -4.71
CA PRO A 417 -28.40 20.63 -5.06
C PRO A 417 -28.66 21.79 -6.00
N PRO A 418 -29.38 21.57 -7.09
CA PRO A 418 -29.79 22.67 -7.92
C PRO A 418 -30.71 23.59 -7.10
N THR A 419 -30.46 24.88 -7.15
CA THR A 419 -31.47 25.85 -6.71
C THR A 419 -32.64 25.72 -7.67
N ALA A 420 -33.78 25.25 -7.17
CA ALA A 420 -34.99 25.14 -7.98
C ALA A 420 -35.30 26.54 -8.58
N ALA A 421 -34.96 26.72 -9.83
CA ALA A 421 -35.12 27.99 -10.52
C ALA A 421 -36.41 27.95 -11.35
N GLY A 422 -37.56 28.17 -10.71
CA GLY A 422 -38.82 28.52 -11.38
C GLY A 422 -39.13 27.72 -12.65
N ASP A 423 -39.64 28.37 -13.68
CA ASP A 423 -40.03 27.75 -14.97
C ASP A 423 -38.84 27.42 -15.92
N THR A 424 -37.60 27.54 -15.46
CA THR A 424 -36.41 27.27 -16.29
C THR A 424 -36.08 25.78 -16.24
N PRO A 425 -35.91 25.08 -17.39
CA PRO A 425 -35.48 23.68 -17.41
C PRO A 425 -34.19 23.45 -16.64
N PHE A 426 -34.13 22.37 -15.88
CA PHE A 426 -32.90 21.95 -15.18
C PHE A 426 -31.79 21.68 -16.17
N ARG A 427 -30.60 22.25 -15.89
CA ARG A 427 -29.41 22.13 -16.75
C ARG A 427 -28.36 21.35 -16.04
N ARG A 428 -28.48 20.02 -16.06
CA ARG A 428 -27.54 19.07 -15.37
C ARG A 428 -26.09 19.33 -15.76
N TYR A 429 -25.81 19.66 -17.01
CA TYR A 429 -24.47 19.81 -17.55
C TYR A 429 -24.14 21.28 -17.88
N ALA A 430 -24.69 22.19 -17.13
CA ALA A 430 -24.38 23.62 -17.27
C ALA A 430 -22.88 23.87 -17.09
N VAL A 431 -22.30 24.70 -17.94
CA VAL A 431 -20.93 25.21 -17.75
C VAL A 431 -20.95 26.23 -16.61
N THR A 432 -20.24 25.92 -15.53
CA THR A 432 -20.13 26.75 -14.32
C THR A 432 -18.74 27.34 -14.21
N ALA A 433 -18.54 28.32 -13.33
CA ALA A 433 -17.25 28.97 -13.15
C ALA A 433 -16.18 28.01 -12.61
N ASP A 434 -16.55 27.05 -11.78
CA ASP A 434 -15.68 26.02 -11.20
C ASP A 434 -15.68 24.71 -12.02
N GLY A 435 -16.48 24.63 -13.08
CA GLY A 435 -16.64 23.42 -13.91
C GLY A 435 -17.48 22.30 -13.28
N VAL A 436 -17.99 22.48 -12.06
CA VAL A 436 -18.84 21.50 -11.37
C VAL A 436 -20.31 21.84 -11.59
N SER A 437 -20.99 21.02 -12.37
CA SER A 437 -22.39 21.23 -12.70
C SER A 437 -23.32 20.80 -11.55
N PRO A 438 -24.53 21.40 -11.43
CA PRO A 438 -25.51 20.97 -10.44
C PRO A 438 -25.96 19.52 -10.72
N MET A 439 -26.06 18.69 -9.68
CA MET A 439 -26.52 17.31 -9.78
C MET A 439 -27.74 17.08 -8.91
N SER A 440 -28.78 16.47 -9.48
CA SER A 440 -29.95 15.99 -8.76
C SER A 440 -29.97 14.47 -8.71
N VAL A 441 -30.77 13.92 -7.81
CA VAL A 441 -30.99 12.47 -7.73
C VAL A 441 -32.39 12.12 -8.30
N PRO A 442 -32.58 10.88 -8.80
CA PRO A 442 -33.87 10.44 -9.30
C PRO A 442 -34.98 10.61 -8.25
N GLY A 443 -36.13 11.18 -8.68
CA GLY A 443 -37.27 11.44 -7.80
C GLY A 443 -37.39 12.87 -7.29
N GLU A 444 -36.39 13.73 -7.47
CA GLU A 444 -36.50 15.15 -7.14
C GLU A 444 -37.40 15.90 -8.11
N PRO A 445 -38.50 16.54 -7.64
CA PRO A 445 -39.49 17.18 -8.53
C PRO A 445 -38.87 18.29 -9.37
N GLY A 446 -39.11 18.26 -10.69
CA GLY A 446 -38.67 19.29 -11.62
C GLY A 446 -37.19 19.24 -11.99
N LEU A 447 -36.43 18.23 -11.50
CA LEU A 447 -35.00 18.12 -11.69
C LEU A 447 -34.58 16.85 -12.47
N ALA A 448 -35.52 16.29 -13.25
CA ALA A 448 -35.24 15.15 -14.10
C ALA A 448 -34.31 15.54 -15.27
N TYR A 449 -33.38 14.66 -15.59
CA TYR A 449 -32.42 14.78 -16.70
C TYR A 449 -32.10 13.43 -17.29
N THR A 450 -31.52 13.42 -18.50
CA THR A 450 -30.96 12.23 -19.12
C THR A 450 -29.47 12.14 -18.82
N ALA A 451 -29.01 10.96 -18.42
CA ALA A 451 -27.61 10.64 -18.32
C ALA A 451 -27.32 9.36 -19.13
N ASP A 452 -26.50 9.51 -20.14
CA ASP A 452 -26.05 8.41 -21.00
C ASP A 452 -24.59 8.63 -21.43
N GLY A 453 -24.07 7.79 -22.33
CA GLY A 453 -22.70 7.89 -22.86
C GLY A 453 -22.57 8.78 -24.09
N LEU A 454 -23.64 9.44 -24.54
CA LEU A 454 -23.57 10.35 -25.67
C LEU A 454 -23.07 11.73 -25.21
N GLU A 455 -22.45 12.47 -26.14
CA GLU A 455 -22.20 13.88 -25.87
C GLU A 455 -23.52 14.65 -25.85
N HIS A 456 -23.61 15.67 -25.03
CA HIS A 456 -24.88 16.33 -24.73
C HIS A 456 -24.71 17.84 -24.59
N ASP A 457 -25.82 18.53 -24.74
CA ASP A 457 -25.95 19.95 -24.43
C ASP A 457 -26.07 20.16 -22.90
N PRO A 458 -26.07 21.41 -22.41
CA PRO A 458 -26.20 21.66 -20.98
C PRO A 458 -27.48 21.13 -20.31
N THR A 459 -28.51 20.78 -21.05
CA THR A 459 -29.77 20.21 -20.52
C THR A 459 -29.73 18.69 -20.42
N GLY A 460 -28.74 18.03 -21.05
CA GLY A 460 -28.62 16.58 -21.14
C GLY A 460 -29.25 15.99 -22.41
N ALA A 461 -29.72 16.83 -23.34
CA ALA A 461 -30.16 16.33 -24.64
C ALA A 461 -28.93 15.94 -25.49
N PRO A 462 -28.93 14.77 -26.17
CA PRO A 462 -27.86 14.36 -27.04
C PRO A 462 -27.55 15.43 -28.10
N SER A 463 -26.27 15.73 -28.28
CA SER A 463 -25.78 16.74 -29.22
C SER A 463 -24.63 16.25 -30.06
N SER A 464 -24.65 16.57 -31.35
CA SER A 464 -23.53 16.40 -32.28
C SER A 464 -22.87 17.73 -32.69
N ARG A 465 -23.19 18.82 -31.99
CA ARG A 465 -22.63 20.14 -32.27
C ARG A 465 -21.22 20.25 -31.74
N ALA A 466 -20.30 20.73 -32.59
CA ALA A 466 -18.92 20.93 -32.23
C ALA A 466 -18.74 21.85 -30.99
N ALA A 467 -19.59 22.87 -30.84
CA ALA A 467 -19.54 23.78 -29.69
C ALA A 467 -19.89 23.06 -28.37
N ASP A 468 -20.97 22.27 -28.36
CA ASP A 468 -21.34 21.53 -27.14
C ASP A 468 -20.25 20.51 -26.74
N HIS A 469 -19.66 19.82 -27.70
CA HIS A 469 -18.58 18.89 -27.45
C HIS A 469 -17.34 19.60 -26.85
N ALA A 470 -16.92 20.71 -27.45
CA ALA A 470 -15.79 21.50 -26.93
C ALA A 470 -16.08 22.02 -25.51
N ASP A 471 -17.27 22.62 -25.29
CA ASP A 471 -17.65 23.18 -23.99
C ASP A 471 -17.68 22.13 -22.89
N GLN A 472 -18.17 20.89 -23.16
CA GLN A 472 -18.22 19.82 -22.18
C GLN A 472 -16.84 19.23 -21.90
N LEU A 473 -15.96 19.06 -22.90
CA LEU A 473 -14.58 18.64 -22.69
C LEU A 473 -13.80 19.67 -21.86
N ASP A 474 -13.89 20.94 -22.22
CA ASP A 474 -13.22 22.03 -21.48
C ASP A 474 -13.71 22.11 -20.04
N LYS A 475 -15.02 21.99 -19.80
CA LYS A 475 -15.60 21.96 -18.46
C LYS A 475 -15.08 20.79 -17.63
N ARG A 476 -15.10 19.56 -18.17
CA ARG A 476 -14.61 18.35 -17.48
C ARG A 476 -13.13 18.46 -17.12
N ARG A 477 -12.33 19.05 -18.00
CA ARG A 477 -10.92 19.34 -17.74
C ARG A 477 -10.73 20.47 -16.74
N HIS A 478 -11.48 21.56 -16.89
CA HIS A 478 -11.35 22.74 -16.05
C HIS A 478 -11.57 22.44 -14.57
N LYS A 479 -12.62 21.69 -14.22
CA LYS A 479 -12.93 21.37 -12.81
C LYS A 479 -11.81 20.62 -12.11
N LEU A 480 -11.01 19.81 -12.82
CA LEU A 480 -9.87 19.12 -12.26
C LEU A 480 -8.65 20.04 -12.12
N LEU A 481 -8.38 20.89 -13.12
CA LEU A 481 -7.21 21.76 -13.11
C LEU A 481 -7.36 22.98 -12.20
N ALA A 482 -8.59 23.46 -11.98
CA ALA A 482 -8.86 24.62 -11.14
C ALA A 482 -8.98 24.29 -9.65
N HIS A 483 -9.16 23.00 -9.30
CA HIS A 483 -9.32 22.55 -7.92
C HIS A 483 -8.00 22.69 -7.15
N ASP A 484 -8.08 23.20 -5.93
CA ASP A 484 -6.94 23.23 -5.00
C ASP A 484 -6.84 21.91 -4.23
N TYR A 485 -5.84 21.11 -4.58
CA TYR A 485 -5.55 19.83 -3.93
C TYR A 485 -4.79 19.97 -2.60
N GLY A 486 -4.40 21.17 -2.24
CA GLY A 486 -3.60 21.44 -1.04
C GLY A 486 -2.27 20.66 -1.05
N PRO A 487 -1.65 20.43 0.11
CA PRO A 487 -0.36 19.75 0.20
C PRO A 487 -0.44 18.21 0.05
N ARG A 488 -1.65 17.65 -0.11
CA ARG A 488 -1.86 16.18 -0.12
C ARG A 488 -1.43 15.49 -1.41
N TRP A 489 -1.12 16.25 -2.45
CA TRP A 489 -0.73 15.71 -3.76
C TRP A 489 0.56 14.88 -3.72
N ALA A 490 1.46 15.15 -2.78
CA ALA A 490 2.69 14.39 -2.56
C ALA A 490 3.11 14.44 -1.09
N GLU A 491 3.97 13.50 -0.72
CA GLU A 491 4.76 13.55 0.51
C GLU A 491 6.19 13.95 0.16
N ILE A 492 6.70 15.00 0.79
CA ILE A 492 8.03 15.54 0.54
C ILE A 492 8.83 15.50 1.84
N THR A 493 10.06 14.96 1.78
CA THR A 493 11.01 15.05 2.89
C THR A 493 12.26 15.79 2.44
N GLU A 494 12.65 16.77 3.24
CA GLU A 494 13.78 17.64 2.96
C GLU A 494 15.04 17.21 3.69
N PRO A 495 16.27 17.46 3.14
CA PRO A 495 17.49 17.42 3.92
C PRO A 495 17.51 18.57 4.95
N ALA A 496 18.48 18.55 5.86
CA ALA A 496 18.64 19.58 6.88
C ALA A 496 18.78 21.00 6.30
N ASP A 497 19.39 21.12 5.14
CA ASP A 497 19.44 22.33 4.31
C ASP A 497 18.74 22.04 2.97
N PRO A 498 17.51 22.52 2.77
CA PRO A 498 16.76 22.27 1.55
C PRO A 498 17.41 22.82 0.28
N ASP A 499 18.12 23.94 0.38
CA ASP A 499 18.78 24.60 -0.76
C ASP A 499 20.05 23.83 -1.20
N ALA A 500 20.60 22.99 -0.33
CA ALA A 500 21.74 22.12 -0.65
C ALA A 500 21.33 20.79 -1.29
N ALA A 501 20.04 20.52 -1.53
CA ALA A 501 19.56 19.26 -2.07
C ALA A 501 20.14 18.98 -3.47
N ALA A 502 21.15 18.12 -3.55
CA ALA A 502 21.81 17.75 -4.81
C ALA A 502 21.09 16.64 -5.58
N LEU A 503 20.28 15.84 -4.87
CA LEU A 503 19.53 14.70 -5.42
C LEU A 503 18.11 14.69 -4.89
N CYS A 504 17.15 14.44 -5.79
CA CYS A 504 15.76 14.16 -5.50
C CYS A 504 15.44 12.69 -5.87
N LEU A 505 15.05 11.89 -4.89
CA LEU A 505 14.47 10.56 -5.12
C LEU A 505 12.96 10.70 -5.26
N LEU A 506 12.45 10.42 -6.46
CA LEU A 506 11.04 10.57 -6.78
C LEU A 506 10.38 9.21 -6.98
N THR A 507 9.19 9.02 -6.45
CA THR A 507 8.48 7.73 -6.53
C THR A 507 6.97 7.89 -6.39
N PHE A 508 6.25 6.75 -6.47
CA PHE A 508 4.84 6.60 -6.09
C PHE A 508 4.62 5.23 -5.47
N GLY A 509 3.48 5.05 -4.80
CA GLY A 509 3.05 3.73 -4.34
C GLY A 509 4.00 3.09 -3.32
N SER A 510 4.05 1.77 -3.32
CA SER A 510 4.79 0.94 -2.36
C SER A 510 6.31 1.14 -2.34
N CYS A 511 6.90 1.73 -3.37
CA CYS A 511 8.32 2.05 -3.39
C CYS A 511 8.70 3.17 -2.39
N ARG A 512 7.73 3.98 -1.90
CA ARG A 512 7.99 5.08 -0.98
C ARG A 512 8.80 4.64 0.25
N GLY A 513 8.46 3.52 0.89
CA GLY A 513 9.14 3.06 2.09
C GLY A 513 10.64 2.81 1.87
N ALA A 514 10.99 2.13 0.78
CA ALA A 514 12.38 1.86 0.41
C ALA A 514 13.15 3.13 0.00
N VAL A 515 12.47 4.07 -0.67
CA VAL A 515 13.04 5.38 -1.04
C VAL A 515 13.35 6.21 0.20
N LEU A 516 12.47 6.25 1.18
CA LEU A 516 12.70 7.00 2.42
C LEU A 516 13.93 6.44 3.17
N GLU A 517 14.00 5.13 3.37
CA GLU A 517 15.12 4.51 4.06
C GLU A 517 16.45 4.69 3.29
N ALA A 518 16.43 4.59 1.96
CA ALA A 518 17.61 4.89 1.14
C ALA A 518 18.06 6.35 1.30
N ALA A 519 17.13 7.30 1.32
CA ALA A 519 17.43 8.72 1.55
C ALA A 519 18.04 8.96 2.94
N GLU A 520 17.55 8.28 3.98
CA GLU A 520 18.10 8.37 5.33
C GLU A 520 19.54 7.86 5.40
N ARG A 521 19.82 6.72 4.75
CA ARG A 521 21.18 6.17 4.67
C ARG A 521 22.14 7.11 3.93
N LEU A 522 21.69 7.72 2.82
CA LEU A 522 22.46 8.69 2.08
C LEU A 522 22.70 9.97 2.90
N ARG A 523 21.70 10.45 3.62
CA ARG A 523 21.84 11.61 4.54
C ARG A 523 22.80 11.32 5.68
N ALA A 524 22.76 10.12 6.26
CA ALA A 524 23.73 9.67 7.26
C ALA A 524 25.15 9.60 6.69
N GLY A 525 25.30 9.30 5.38
CA GLY A 525 26.56 9.38 4.63
C GLY A 525 26.97 10.80 4.23
N GLY A 526 26.25 11.85 4.65
CA GLY A 526 26.60 13.25 4.39
C GLY A 526 26.07 13.81 3.07
N HIS A 527 25.14 13.12 2.38
CA HIS A 527 24.54 13.59 1.16
C HIS A 527 23.24 14.35 1.43
N ALA A 528 23.03 15.51 0.78
CA ALA A 528 21.79 16.26 0.85
C ALA A 528 20.80 15.68 -0.18
N VAL A 529 19.88 14.85 0.31
CA VAL A 529 18.89 14.12 -0.51
C VAL A 529 17.48 14.55 -0.13
N ARG A 530 16.68 14.93 -1.12
CA ARG A 530 15.24 15.16 -1.00
C ARG A 530 14.48 13.94 -1.48
N THR A 531 13.28 13.70 -0.95
CA THR A 531 12.36 12.68 -1.50
C THR A 531 11.04 13.32 -1.88
N VAL A 532 10.43 12.86 -2.96
CA VAL A 532 9.09 13.24 -3.40
C VAL A 532 8.32 11.95 -3.72
N ALA A 533 7.28 11.64 -2.94
CA ALA A 533 6.39 10.52 -3.19
C ALA A 533 5.02 11.06 -3.65
N LEU A 534 4.67 10.80 -4.90
CA LEU A 534 3.45 11.31 -5.53
C LEU A 534 2.23 10.50 -5.08
N ARG A 535 1.24 11.17 -4.50
CA ARG A 535 -0.08 10.58 -4.19
C ARG A 535 -1.10 10.92 -5.26
N LEU A 536 -1.12 12.14 -5.78
CA LEU A 536 -1.97 12.54 -6.91
C LEU A 536 -1.14 12.48 -8.19
N LEU A 537 -1.47 11.55 -9.07
CA LEU A 537 -0.80 11.34 -10.34
C LEU A 537 -1.51 12.08 -11.48
N ALA A 538 -2.84 12.13 -11.46
CA ALA A 538 -3.64 12.93 -12.40
C ALA A 538 -4.81 13.61 -11.69
N PRO A 539 -5.02 14.93 -11.90
CA PRO A 539 -4.17 15.84 -12.68
C PRO A 539 -2.83 16.09 -12.00
N LEU A 540 -1.76 16.07 -12.77
CA LEU A 540 -0.42 16.29 -12.23
C LEU A 540 -0.27 17.74 -11.72
N GLN A 541 0.23 17.89 -10.52
CA GLN A 541 0.56 19.18 -9.92
C GLN A 541 1.92 19.67 -10.42
N ARG A 542 2.01 19.88 -11.76
CA ARG A 542 3.26 20.10 -12.50
C ARG A 542 4.13 21.20 -11.89
N ARG A 543 3.53 22.36 -11.59
CA ARG A 543 4.29 23.51 -11.04
C ARG A 543 4.83 23.18 -9.65
N ALA A 544 3.99 22.65 -8.78
CA ALA A 544 4.38 22.25 -7.43
C ALA A 544 5.46 21.16 -7.44
N LEU A 545 5.42 20.24 -8.41
CA LEU A 545 6.45 19.22 -8.57
C LEU A 545 7.78 19.82 -9.04
N LEU A 546 7.78 20.73 -10.02
CA LEU A 546 8.99 21.43 -10.46
C LEU A 546 9.60 22.27 -9.34
N ASP A 547 8.75 22.98 -8.56
CA ASP A 547 9.20 23.76 -7.40
C ASP A 547 9.79 22.83 -6.31
N ALA A 548 9.18 21.65 -6.09
CA ALA A 548 9.67 20.66 -5.13
C ALA A 548 10.98 19.98 -5.57
N VAL A 549 11.16 19.72 -6.84
CA VAL A 549 12.42 19.16 -7.40
C VAL A 549 13.54 20.18 -7.38
N GLY A 550 13.24 21.44 -7.72
CA GLY A 550 14.24 22.52 -7.83
C GLY A 550 15.36 22.16 -8.81
N ASP A 551 16.59 22.54 -8.45
CA ASP A 551 17.80 22.27 -9.24
C ASP A 551 18.41 20.88 -8.95
N SER A 552 17.73 20.01 -8.16
CA SER A 552 18.22 18.70 -7.82
C SER A 552 18.26 17.77 -9.04
N ARG A 553 19.24 16.88 -9.11
CA ARG A 553 19.17 15.71 -9.99
C ARG A 553 18.02 14.82 -9.57
N VAL A 554 17.40 14.13 -10.51
CA VAL A 554 16.24 13.31 -10.23
C VAL A 554 16.51 11.84 -10.57
N LEU A 555 16.32 10.96 -9.58
CA LEU A 555 16.20 9.53 -9.76
C LEU A 555 14.74 9.12 -9.48
N VAL A 556 14.03 8.70 -10.51
CA VAL A 556 12.69 8.13 -10.39
C VAL A 556 12.84 6.66 -10.00
N VAL A 557 12.19 6.24 -8.92
CA VAL A 557 12.22 4.86 -8.42
C VAL A 557 10.83 4.24 -8.59
N GLU A 558 10.74 3.17 -9.38
CA GLU A 558 9.46 2.56 -9.74
C GLU A 558 9.58 1.06 -10.04
N GLN A 559 8.58 0.29 -9.62
CA GLN A 559 8.57 -1.18 -9.77
C GLN A 559 7.78 -1.61 -11.02
N ASN A 560 8.29 -1.25 -12.19
CA ASN A 560 7.80 -1.70 -13.48
C ASN A 560 8.94 -1.76 -14.50
N HIS A 561 8.74 -2.51 -15.59
CA HIS A 561 9.78 -2.68 -16.62
C HIS A 561 9.90 -1.44 -17.53
N GLY A 562 8.81 -0.71 -17.71
CA GLY A 562 8.68 0.31 -18.74
C GLY A 562 9.11 1.71 -18.35
N ALA A 563 9.58 1.95 -17.13
CA ALA A 563 9.82 3.29 -16.58
C ALA A 563 8.61 4.21 -16.83
N GLN A 564 7.43 3.73 -16.44
CA GLN A 564 6.15 4.37 -16.79
C GLN A 564 6.00 5.74 -16.14
N LEU A 565 6.42 5.88 -14.86
CA LEU A 565 6.36 7.17 -14.16
C LEU A 565 7.33 8.18 -14.77
N LEU A 566 8.60 7.80 -15.02
CA LEU A 566 9.56 8.68 -15.67
C LEU A 566 9.02 9.20 -17.01
N ARG A 567 8.52 8.29 -17.85
CA ARG A 567 7.97 8.65 -19.18
C ARG A 567 6.77 9.58 -19.08
N TYR A 568 5.86 9.29 -18.14
CA TYR A 568 4.72 10.17 -17.88
C TYR A 568 5.16 11.59 -17.49
N LEU A 569 6.05 11.70 -16.52
CA LEU A 569 6.51 13.00 -16.03
C LEU A 569 7.32 13.79 -17.07
N HIS A 570 8.06 13.11 -17.96
CA HIS A 570 8.70 13.74 -19.11
C HIS A 570 7.68 14.22 -20.15
N ALA A 571 6.65 13.42 -20.45
CA ALA A 571 5.58 13.84 -21.38
C ALA A 571 4.85 15.08 -20.86
N GLU A 572 4.64 15.19 -19.55
CA GLU A 572 4.05 16.35 -18.89
C GLU A 572 5.05 17.52 -18.68
N GLN A 573 6.31 17.37 -19.12
CA GLN A 573 7.38 18.35 -18.92
C GLN A 573 7.54 18.76 -17.44
N ALA A 574 7.43 17.79 -16.54
CA ALA A 574 7.44 17.98 -15.10
C ALA A 574 8.78 17.58 -14.46
N LEU A 575 9.77 17.20 -15.24
CA LEU A 575 11.12 16.84 -14.79
C LEU A 575 12.19 17.47 -15.68
N PRO A 576 13.42 17.67 -15.13
CA PRO A 576 14.61 17.97 -15.93
C PRO A 576 14.86 16.88 -16.99
N ALA A 577 15.45 17.26 -18.13
CA ALA A 577 15.72 16.34 -19.24
C ALA A 577 16.67 15.19 -18.84
N GLU A 578 17.57 15.45 -17.88
CA GLU A 578 18.58 14.52 -17.36
C GLU A 578 18.04 13.56 -16.30
N ALA A 579 16.76 13.68 -15.93
CA ALA A 579 16.15 12.75 -14.99
C ALA A 579 16.23 11.31 -15.51
N CYS A 580 16.56 10.39 -14.62
CA CYS A 580 16.68 8.95 -14.95
C CYS A 580 15.82 8.11 -14.03
N SER A 581 15.67 6.83 -14.34
CA SER A 581 14.86 5.90 -13.56
C SER A 581 15.64 4.67 -13.12
N LEU A 582 15.43 4.27 -11.86
CA LEU A 582 15.65 2.92 -11.38
C LEU A 582 14.31 2.19 -11.52
N ALA A 583 14.07 1.64 -12.71
CA ALA A 583 12.88 0.87 -13.03
C ALA A 583 13.21 -0.63 -13.08
N ARG A 584 12.53 -1.40 -12.28
CA ARG A 584 12.67 -2.86 -12.26
C ARG A 584 11.30 -3.53 -12.07
N PRO A 585 10.94 -4.53 -12.90
CA PRO A 585 9.68 -5.26 -12.72
C PRO A 585 9.68 -6.05 -11.41
N GLY A 586 8.49 -6.48 -10.96
CA GLY A 586 8.36 -7.50 -9.93
C GLY A 586 9.02 -8.84 -10.33
N PRO A 587 8.94 -9.87 -9.51
CA PRO A 587 8.22 -9.95 -8.24
C PRO A 587 8.97 -9.40 -7.01
N LEU A 588 10.28 -9.20 -7.12
CA LEU A 588 11.10 -8.75 -5.99
C LEU A 588 10.90 -7.27 -5.70
N PRO A 589 10.71 -6.84 -4.44
CA PRO A 589 10.62 -5.44 -4.12
C PRO A 589 11.97 -4.74 -4.36
N LEU A 590 11.93 -3.47 -4.72
CA LEU A 590 13.11 -2.62 -4.64
C LEU A 590 13.52 -2.44 -3.18
N ARG A 591 14.80 -2.59 -2.89
CA ARG A 591 15.35 -2.53 -1.53
C ARG A 591 16.11 -1.23 -1.28
N PRO A 592 16.20 -0.76 -0.02
CA PRO A 592 16.89 0.49 0.31
C PRO A 592 18.35 0.53 -0.15
N GLY A 593 19.09 -0.57 -0.02
CA GLY A 593 20.49 -0.67 -0.46
C GLY A 593 20.66 -0.46 -1.95
N GLU A 594 19.85 -1.16 -2.77
CA GLU A 594 19.82 -1.04 -4.23
C GLU A 594 19.52 0.40 -4.69
N ILE A 595 18.57 1.06 -4.02
CA ILE A 595 18.24 2.46 -4.31
C ILE A 595 19.38 3.40 -3.91
N ALA A 596 19.98 3.18 -2.74
CA ALA A 596 21.09 3.99 -2.25
C ALA A 596 22.33 3.86 -3.14
N GLU A 597 22.66 2.66 -3.62
CA GLU A 597 23.75 2.42 -4.58
C GLU A 597 23.52 3.14 -5.90
N ALA A 598 22.33 3.02 -6.49
CA ALA A 598 21.99 3.72 -7.72
C ALA A 598 22.04 5.26 -7.56
N ALA A 599 21.58 5.75 -6.42
CA ALA A 599 21.61 7.17 -6.08
C ALA A 599 23.05 7.68 -5.88
N ALA A 600 23.90 6.94 -5.17
CA ALA A 600 25.31 7.29 -4.97
C ALA A 600 26.07 7.36 -6.28
N ALA A 601 25.86 6.41 -7.19
CA ALA A 601 26.45 6.42 -8.52
C ALA A 601 26.12 7.70 -9.31
N LEU A 602 24.88 8.23 -9.18
CA LEU A 602 24.50 9.51 -9.80
C LEU A 602 25.20 10.70 -9.16
N ILE A 603 25.40 10.69 -7.85
CA ILE A 603 26.11 11.76 -7.14
C ILE A 603 27.58 11.78 -7.59
N ASP A 604 28.24 10.63 -7.65
CA ASP A 604 29.67 10.49 -7.98
C ASP A 604 29.95 10.85 -9.45
N ALA A 605 29.08 10.45 -10.37
CA ALA A 605 29.19 10.84 -11.78
C ALA A 605 29.22 12.37 -11.99
N HIS A 606 28.73 13.15 -11.04
CA HIS A 606 28.79 14.61 -11.07
C HIS A 606 30.11 15.17 -10.53
N ARG A 607 30.70 14.52 -9.53
CA ARG A 607 31.98 14.99 -8.96
C ARG A 607 33.18 14.69 -9.85
N GLY A 608 33.03 13.76 -10.81
CA GLY A 608 34.05 13.36 -11.78
C GLY A 608 33.94 14.00 -13.18
N GLY A 609 33.06 14.96 -13.40
CA GLY A 609 32.96 15.70 -14.65
C GLY A 609 34.14 16.65 -14.85
N PRO A 610 34.56 16.90 -16.14
CA PRO A 610 35.81 17.54 -16.47
C PRO A 610 35.96 18.96 -15.96
#